data_7e4cbd9de36c515439ed9f15cd186215
#
_entry.id   7e4cbd9de36c515439ed9f15cd186215
#
_cell.length_a   1.000
_cell.length_b   1.000
_cell.length_c   1.000
_cell.angle_alpha   90.00
_cell.angle_beta   90.00
_cell.angle_gamma   90.00
#
_symmetry.space_group_name_H-M   'P 1'
#
loop_
_entity.id
_entity.type
_entity.pdbx_description
1 polymer ?
#
loop_
_entity_poly.entity_id
_entity_poly.type
_entity_poly.pdbx_seq_one_letter_code
_entity_poly.pdbx_strand_id
1 'polypeptide(L)'
;MATQIKFGTSGWRAVMAEEFTFANVRRAVLGIARYVLAQKSSGARFKVVVGRDPRFLGETFCSMAADILSSYDIAPLVIAEPAPTPAISYAVIQSKADGAINFTAAHNQPEFNGIKFSTPDGAPALPQVTTAIEGEIAAIFADASPQTPHTTNAEVQSQSQPQFIDPRRMYLSRLREIVDLDVIKKAGVKIAFDPMWGAGRGYSDALLRDAGVTVATVHDARDVLFGGHAPAPDDSLLEGPLLEDLRCKMREMGVSIGIGIATDGDAGRFGIVDGDGTFLQPNYILALLFDYLAETRGWTNGVGKSVVTTNL
;
A
#
# COMPACT_ATOMS: atom_id res chain seq x y z
N MET A 1 25.39 17.82 -0.82
CA MET A 1 25.47 16.62 0.06
C MET A 1 24.96 15.44 -0.72
N ALA A 2 25.57 14.26 -0.62
CA ALA A 2 25.04 13.07 -1.30
C ALA A 2 23.69 12.70 -0.64
N THR A 3 22.65 12.51 -1.43
CA THR A 3 21.32 12.13 -0.94
C THR A 3 21.43 10.77 -0.25
N GLN A 4 21.12 10.73 1.05
CA GLN A 4 21.11 9.48 1.79
C GLN A 4 19.72 8.83 1.68
N ILE A 5 19.62 7.69 0.98
CA ILE A 5 18.40 6.90 0.92
C ILE A 5 18.27 6.13 2.24
N LYS A 6 17.24 6.47 3.04
CA LYS A 6 16.94 5.80 4.31
C LYS A 6 15.54 5.23 4.31
N PHE A 7 15.43 3.95 4.63
CA PHE A 7 14.17 3.27 4.82
C PHE A 7 13.75 3.37 6.29
N GLY A 8 12.80 4.25 6.58
CA GLY A 8 12.12 4.23 7.89
C GLY A 8 11.16 3.04 8.02
N THR A 9 10.42 2.98 9.12
CA THR A 9 9.39 1.94 9.38
C THR A 9 8.30 1.85 8.31
N SER A 10 8.13 2.92 7.51
CA SER A 10 7.13 3.02 6.44
C SER A 10 7.76 3.11 5.04
N GLY A 11 8.99 2.68 4.87
CA GLY A 11 9.75 2.76 3.62
C GLY A 11 10.55 4.06 3.48
N TRP A 12 11.18 4.24 2.32
CA TRP A 12 11.82 5.50 1.92
C TRP A 12 10.80 6.39 1.24
N ARG A 13 10.69 7.66 1.66
CA ARG A 13 9.82 8.68 1.07
C ARG A 13 10.59 9.95 0.85
N ALA A 14 10.36 10.60 -0.28
CA ALA A 14 11.05 11.84 -0.61
C ALA A 14 10.26 12.65 -1.64
N VAL A 15 10.62 13.92 -1.78
CA VAL A 15 10.01 14.84 -2.74
C VAL A 15 10.46 14.48 -4.16
N MET A 16 9.49 14.42 -5.07
CA MET A 16 9.71 14.16 -6.49
C MET A 16 10.61 15.24 -7.10
N ALA A 17 11.52 14.82 -7.97
CA ALA A 17 12.51 15.67 -8.63
C ALA A 17 13.60 16.29 -7.71
N GLU A 18 13.46 16.21 -6.39
CA GLU A 18 14.55 16.58 -5.48
C GLU A 18 15.37 15.36 -5.09
N GLU A 19 14.85 14.53 -4.20
CA GLU A 19 15.52 13.32 -3.72
C GLU A 19 14.94 12.07 -4.39
N PHE A 20 13.63 12.04 -4.64
CA PHE A 20 12.98 10.94 -5.36
C PHE A 20 13.16 11.12 -6.87
N THR A 21 14.37 10.90 -7.33
CA THR A 21 14.78 10.99 -8.74
C THR A 21 14.89 9.59 -9.36
N PHE A 22 14.81 9.48 -10.67
CA PHE A 22 15.05 8.21 -11.38
C PHE A 22 16.38 7.56 -10.99
N ALA A 23 17.42 8.36 -10.81
CA ALA A 23 18.73 7.86 -10.40
C ALA A 23 18.71 7.23 -9.01
N ASN A 24 18.08 7.87 -8.04
CA ASN A 24 17.98 7.38 -6.68
C ASN A 24 17.01 6.18 -6.56
N VAL A 25 15.87 6.22 -7.26
CA VAL A 25 14.95 5.08 -7.35
C VAL A 25 15.65 3.86 -7.96
N ARG A 26 16.44 4.03 -9.02
CA ARG A 26 17.25 2.96 -9.60
C ARG A 26 18.21 2.36 -8.56
N ARG A 27 18.92 3.18 -7.79
CA ARG A 27 19.82 2.71 -6.74
C ARG A 27 19.07 1.96 -5.63
N ALA A 28 17.93 2.45 -5.22
CA ALA A 28 17.09 1.79 -4.21
C ALA A 28 16.63 0.41 -4.69
N VAL A 29 16.13 0.31 -5.92
CA VAL A 29 15.69 -0.97 -6.51
C VAL A 29 16.86 -1.93 -6.69
N LEU A 30 18.05 -1.45 -7.13
CA LEU A 30 19.27 -2.25 -7.21
C LEU A 30 19.68 -2.79 -5.83
N GLY A 31 19.63 -1.96 -4.78
CA GLY A 31 19.91 -2.39 -3.41
C GLY A 31 18.95 -3.47 -2.94
N ILE A 32 17.65 -3.32 -3.24
CA ILE A 32 16.65 -4.35 -2.94
C ILE A 32 16.94 -5.63 -3.72
N ALA A 33 17.27 -5.56 -5.00
CA ALA A 33 17.57 -6.74 -5.81
C ALA A 33 18.80 -7.49 -5.25
N ARG A 34 19.87 -6.79 -4.87
CA ARG A 34 21.06 -7.40 -4.23
C ARG A 34 20.71 -8.04 -2.89
N TYR A 35 19.91 -7.35 -2.07
CA TYR A 35 19.42 -7.90 -0.80
C TYR A 35 18.65 -9.21 -1.03
N VAL A 36 17.69 -9.24 -1.96
CA VAL A 36 16.88 -10.45 -2.27
C VAL A 36 17.80 -11.59 -2.69
N LEU A 37 18.77 -11.35 -3.57
CA LEU A 37 19.72 -12.36 -4.02
C LEU A 37 20.60 -12.91 -2.90
N ALA A 38 20.94 -12.08 -1.91
CA ALA A 38 21.73 -12.49 -0.75
C ALA A 38 20.97 -13.42 0.21
N GLN A 39 19.60 -13.46 0.15
CA GLN A 39 18.78 -14.33 1.00
C GLN A 39 18.76 -15.80 0.53
N LYS A 40 19.60 -16.19 -0.39
CA LYS A 40 19.53 -17.46 -1.11
C LYS A 40 19.72 -18.67 -0.20
N SER A 41 18.78 -19.61 -0.31
CA SER A 41 18.90 -20.98 0.21
C SER A 41 18.42 -21.98 -0.78
N SER A 42 18.51 -22.09 -1.93
CA SER A 42 18.20 -23.19 -2.89
C SER A 42 17.66 -22.74 -4.26
N GLY A 43 18.23 -23.19 -5.26
CA GLY A 43 17.91 -23.46 -6.68
C GLY A 43 16.69 -22.87 -7.38
N ALA A 44 15.72 -22.33 -6.66
CA ALA A 44 14.54 -21.72 -7.24
C ALA A 44 14.82 -20.27 -7.64
N ARG A 45 14.20 -19.81 -8.72
CA ARG A 45 14.28 -18.44 -9.20
C ARG A 45 13.49 -17.52 -8.26
N PHE A 46 14.09 -16.41 -7.84
CA PHE A 46 13.43 -15.39 -7.03
C PHE A 46 12.29 -14.71 -7.79
N LYS A 47 11.25 -14.32 -7.05
CA LYS A 47 10.10 -13.57 -7.54
C LYS A 47 9.88 -12.35 -6.66
N VAL A 48 9.65 -11.19 -7.26
CA VAL A 48 9.31 -9.96 -6.51
C VAL A 48 8.05 -9.35 -7.11
N VAL A 49 7.05 -9.09 -6.27
CA VAL A 49 5.86 -8.36 -6.65
C VAL A 49 6.22 -6.88 -6.79
N VAL A 50 5.76 -6.24 -7.85
CA VAL A 50 5.96 -4.80 -8.09
C VAL A 50 4.59 -4.15 -8.21
N GLY A 51 4.28 -3.25 -7.29
CA GLY A 51 3.00 -2.55 -7.24
C GLY A 51 3.16 -1.07 -6.95
N ARG A 52 2.05 -0.34 -6.95
CA ARG A 52 2.02 1.10 -6.74
C ARG A 52 0.68 1.62 -6.24
N ASP A 53 0.67 2.82 -5.67
CA ASP A 53 -0.50 3.66 -5.55
C ASP A 53 -0.72 4.52 -6.84
N PRO A 54 -1.73 5.40 -6.92
CA PRO A 54 -2.02 6.15 -8.16
C PRO A 54 -1.11 7.35 -8.41
N ARG A 55 -0.05 7.59 -7.63
CA ARG A 55 0.84 8.75 -7.75
C ARG A 55 1.47 8.90 -9.12
N PHE A 56 1.86 10.14 -9.43
CA PHE A 56 2.54 10.49 -10.68
C PHE A 56 3.79 9.65 -10.90
N LEU A 57 4.02 9.22 -12.15
CA LEU A 57 5.12 8.35 -12.60
C LEU A 57 5.17 6.95 -11.96
N GLY A 58 4.16 6.53 -11.21
CA GLY A 58 4.13 5.20 -10.57
C GLY A 58 4.32 4.07 -11.59
N GLU A 59 3.68 4.16 -12.77
CA GLU A 59 3.83 3.19 -13.87
C GLU A 59 5.28 3.09 -14.36
N THR A 60 5.91 4.24 -14.55
CA THR A 60 7.28 4.33 -15.04
C THR A 60 8.27 3.74 -14.03
N PHE A 61 8.06 3.98 -12.74
CA PHE A 61 8.87 3.37 -11.68
C PHE A 61 8.66 1.87 -11.59
N CYS A 62 7.43 1.38 -11.74
CA CYS A 62 7.17 -0.07 -11.80
C CYS A 62 7.86 -0.74 -12.98
N SER A 63 7.80 -0.13 -14.18
CA SER A 63 8.48 -0.64 -15.36
C SER A 63 10.00 -0.69 -15.14
N MET A 64 10.58 0.40 -14.65
CA MET A 64 12.02 0.45 -14.35
C MET A 64 12.43 -0.59 -13.31
N ALA A 65 11.62 -0.81 -12.27
CA ALA A 65 11.90 -1.83 -11.27
C ALA A 65 11.83 -3.23 -11.87
N ALA A 66 10.85 -3.50 -12.73
CA ALA A 66 10.73 -4.79 -13.42
C ALA A 66 11.94 -5.07 -14.33
N ASP A 67 12.41 -4.07 -15.08
CA ASP A 67 13.58 -4.19 -15.93
C ASP A 67 14.85 -4.51 -15.11
N ILE A 68 15.03 -3.80 -13.98
CA ILE A 68 16.15 -4.04 -13.07
C ILE A 68 16.10 -5.44 -12.49
N LEU A 69 14.95 -5.86 -11.94
CA LEU A 69 14.78 -7.20 -11.37
C LEU A 69 15.08 -8.28 -12.42
N SER A 70 14.55 -8.12 -13.63
CA SER A 70 14.79 -9.04 -14.74
C SER A 70 16.27 -9.16 -15.09
N SER A 71 17.02 -8.04 -15.05
CA SER A 71 18.47 -8.04 -15.32
C SER A 71 19.29 -8.78 -14.26
N TYR A 72 18.73 -9.02 -13.09
CA TYR A 72 19.30 -9.81 -12.00
C TYR A 72 18.72 -11.23 -11.89
N ASP A 73 18.03 -11.70 -12.94
CA ASP A 73 17.34 -13.00 -12.95
C ASP A 73 16.30 -13.19 -11.81
N ILE A 74 15.70 -12.07 -11.39
CA ILE A 74 14.57 -12.05 -10.47
C ILE A 74 13.30 -11.88 -11.31
N ALA A 75 12.32 -12.77 -11.18
CA ALA A 75 11.07 -12.68 -11.92
C ALA A 75 10.17 -11.57 -11.35
N PRO A 76 9.89 -10.47 -12.06
CA PRO A 76 8.98 -9.45 -11.61
C PRO A 76 7.53 -9.87 -11.84
N LEU A 77 6.72 -9.82 -10.80
CA LEU A 77 5.27 -9.98 -10.83
C LEU A 77 4.64 -8.58 -10.75
N VAL A 78 4.28 -8.00 -11.88
CA VAL A 78 3.87 -6.60 -11.97
C VAL A 78 2.36 -6.47 -11.84
N ILE A 79 1.92 -5.60 -10.92
CA ILE A 79 0.53 -5.21 -10.79
C ILE A 79 0.30 -3.98 -11.69
N ALA A 80 -0.52 -4.15 -12.73
CA ALA A 80 -0.71 -3.12 -13.75
C ALA A 80 -1.45 -1.88 -13.21
N GLU A 81 -2.50 -2.10 -12.42
CA GLU A 81 -3.32 -1.03 -11.86
C GLU A 81 -2.89 -0.65 -10.43
N PRO A 82 -3.19 0.57 -9.96
CA PRO A 82 -2.98 0.92 -8.55
C PRO A 82 -3.69 -0.06 -7.63
N ALA A 83 -2.99 -0.52 -6.60
CA ALA A 83 -3.52 -1.49 -5.66
C ALA A 83 -3.24 -1.09 -4.21
N PRO A 84 -4.16 -1.39 -3.27
CA PRO A 84 -3.93 -1.22 -1.84
C PRO A 84 -2.66 -1.92 -1.37
N THR A 85 -1.90 -1.27 -0.49
CA THR A 85 -0.74 -1.91 0.15
C THR A 85 -1.08 -3.30 0.71
N PRO A 86 -2.19 -3.51 1.44
CA PRO A 86 -2.53 -4.85 1.92
C PRO A 86 -2.85 -5.87 0.81
N ALA A 87 -3.36 -5.44 -0.34
CA ALA A 87 -3.57 -6.34 -1.49
C ALA A 87 -2.24 -6.74 -2.14
N ILE A 88 -1.27 -5.82 -2.22
CA ILE A 88 0.10 -6.09 -2.68
C ILE A 88 0.78 -7.07 -1.73
N SER A 89 0.70 -6.84 -0.41
CA SER A 89 1.23 -7.74 0.61
C SER A 89 0.62 -9.14 0.53
N TYR A 90 -0.69 -9.23 0.31
CA TYR A 90 -1.36 -10.52 0.12
C TYR A 90 -0.93 -11.24 -1.16
N ALA A 91 -0.65 -10.49 -2.23
CA ALA A 91 -0.14 -11.05 -3.47
C ALA A 91 1.25 -11.71 -3.29
N VAL A 92 2.11 -11.18 -2.41
CA VAL A 92 3.39 -11.82 -2.04
C VAL A 92 3.15 -13.24 -1.52
N ILE A 93 2.26 -13.37 -0.54
CA ILE A 93 1.92 -14.67 0.09
C ILE A 93 1.35 -15.64 -0.94
N GLN A 94 0.36 -15.19 -1.73
CA GLN A 94 -0.32 -16.04 -2.71
C GLN A 94 0.58 -16.50 -3.86
N SER A 95 1.50 -15.62 -4.30
CA SER A 95 2.46 -15.94 -5.37
C SER A 95 3.70 -16.67 -4.85
N LYS A 96 3.84 -16.84 -3.53
CA LYS A 96 5.07 -17.32 -2.88
C LYS A 96 6.27 -16.52 -3.41
N ALA A 97 6.13 -15.20 -3.41
CA ALA A 97 7.18 -14.30 -3.84
C ALA A 97 8.15 -14.01 -2.68
N ASP A 98 9.38 -13.64 -3.02
CA ASP A 98 10.45 -13.37 -2.07
C ASP A 98 10.36 -11.94 -1.49
N GLY A 99 9.35 -11.18 -1.89
CA GLY A 99 9.03 -9.87 -1.37
C GLY A 99 8.22 -9.02 -2.35
N ALA A 100 7.97 -7.76 -1.97
CA ALA A 100 7.35 -6.78 -2.85
C ALA A 100 8.04 -5.43 -2.78
N ILE A 101 8.11 -4.76 -3.94
CA ILE A 101 8.41 -3.34 -4.08
C ILE A 101 7.08 -2.63 -4.34
N ASN A 102 6.69 -1.73 -3.44
CA ASN A 102 5.49 -0.93 -3.61
C ASN A 102 5.85 0.55 -3.69
N PHE A 103 5.57 1.18 -4.83
CA PHE A 103 5.77 2.61 -5.05
C PHE A 103 4.62 3.40 -4.47
N THR A 104 4.84 4.02 -3.32
CA THR A 104 3.86 4.80 -2.58
C THR A 104 4.50 5.68 -1.53
N ALA A 105 3.91 6.84 -1.30
CA ALA A 105 4.18 7.66 -0.13
C ALA A 105 2.98 7.69 0.85
N ALA A 106 2.03 6.77 0.70
CA ALA A 106 0.83 6.62 1.54
C ALA A 106 0.06 7.96 1.69
N HIS A 107 0.02 8.52 2.88
CA HIS A 107 -0.71 9.74 3.22
C HIS A 107 0.08 11.04 3.02
N ASN A 108 1.30 10.99 2.49
CA ASN A 108 2.07 12.20 2.23
C ASN A 108 1.46 13.03 1.09
N GLN A 109 1.78 14.32 1.06
CA GLN A 109 1.41 15.27 0.02
C GLN A 109 1.68 14.71 -1.40
N PRO A 110 0.97 15.23 -2.45
CA PRO A 110 1.12 14.74 -3.83
C PRO A 110 2.53 14.78 -4.40
N GLU A 111 3.33 15.76 -4.00
CA GLU A 111 4.71 15.92 -4.45
C GLU A 111 5.67 14.87 -3.93
N PHE A 112 5.26 14.06 -2.95
CA PHE A 112 6.05 12.93 -2.46
C PHE A 112 5.79 11.66 -3.28
N ASN A 113 6.82 10.82 -3.39
CA ASN A 113 6.68 9.42 -3.72
C ASN A 113 7.59 8.60 -2.79
N GLY A 114 7.56 7.28 -2.89
CA GLY A 114 8.35 6.43 -2.00
C GLY A 114 8.42 4.99 -2.46
N ILE A 115 9.21 4.21 -1.74
CA ILE A 115 9.35 2.76 -1.91
C ILE A 115 9.15 2.09 -0.57
N LYS A 116 8.17 1.19 -0.49
CA LYS A 116 8.03 0.23 0.61
C LYS A 116 8.54 -1.13 0.15
N PHE A 117 9.24 -1.84 1.01
CA PHE A 117 9.59 -3.25 0.80
C PHE A 117 8.80 -4.13 1.77
N SER A 118 8.18 -5.18 1.25
CA SER A 118 7.53 -6.23 2.03
C SER A 118 8.34 -7.51 1.95
N THR A 119 8.44 -8.23 3.07
CA THR A 119 9.13 -9.52 3.19
C THR A 119 8.27 -10.68 2.64
N PRO A 120 8.82 -11.91 2.49
CA PRO A 120 8.09 -13.05 1.89
C PRO A 120 6.79 -13.43 2.60
N ASP A 121 6.65 -13.09 3.87
CA ASP A 121 5.42 -13.26 4.66
C ASP A 121 4.38 -12.13 4.43
N GLY A 122 4.65 -11.20 3.51
CA GLY A 122 3.81 -10.04 3.23
C GLY A 122 3.91 -8.91 4.26
N ALA A 123 4.71 -9.08 5.31
CA ALA A 123 4.88 -8.06 6.34
C ALA A 123 5.75 -6.88 5.87
N PRO A 124 5.61 -5.69 6.48
CA PRO A 124 6.55 -4.61 6.30
C PRO A 124 7.96 -5.03 6.73
N ALA A 125 8.98 -4.56 6.00
CA ALA A 125 10.37 -4.84 6.32
C ALA A 125 10.74 -4.34 7.73
N LEU A 126 11.25 -5.23 8.56
CA LEU A 126 11.77 -4.90 9.89
C LEU A 126 13.11 -4.15 9.80
N PRO A 127 13.55 -3.45 10.85
CA PRO A 127 14.78 -2.65 10.83
C PRO A 127 16.03 -3.39 10.34
N GLN A 128 16.18 -4.67 10.67
CA GLN A 128 17.31 -5.47 10.18
C GLN A 128 17.30 -5.65 8.65
N VAL A 129 16.11 -5.75 8.05
CA VAL A 129 15.95 -5.86 6.60
C VAL A 129 16.25 -4.51 5.93
N THR A 130 15.66 -3.44 6.45
CA THR A 130 15.88 -2.09 5.88
C THR A 130 17.34 -1.65 6.01
N THR A 131 18.01 -1.96 7.12
CA THR A 131 19.44 -1.69 7.31
C THR A 131 20.30 -2.48 6.31
N ALA A 132 19.95 -3.73 6.03
CA ALA A 132 20.67 -4.53 5.04
C ALA A 132 20.50 -3.95 3.64
N ILE A 133 19.28 -3.55 3.25
CA ILE A 133 19.01 -2.87 1.98
C ILE A 133 19.79 -1.55 1.88
N GLU A 134 19.80 -0.75 2.93
CA GLU A 134 20.58 0.51 2.99
C GLU A 134 22.09 0.27 2.83
N GLY A 135 22.59 -0.83 3.38
CA GLY A 135 23.99 -1.24 3.20
C GLY A 135 24.32 -1.53 1.74
N GLU A 136 23.45 -2.25 1.03
CA GLU A 136 23.61 -2.49 -0.41
C GLU A 136 23.56 -1.19 -1.22
N ILE A 137 22.63 -0.29 -0.87
CA ILE A 137 22.52 1.02 -1.51
C ILE A 137 23.80 1.85 -1.28
N ALA A 138 24.33 1.86 -0.07
CA ALA A 138 25.58 2.56 0.26
C ALA A 138 26.76 2.01 -0.54
N ALA A 139 26.86 0.69 -0.70
CA ALA A 139 27.86 0.06 -1.53
C ALA A 139 27.76 0.49 -3.02
N ILE A 140 26.52 0.63 -3.53
CA ILE A 140 26.27 1.14 -4.88
C ILE A 140 26.72 2.60 -5.04
N PHE A 141 26.55 3.44 -4.03
CA PHE A 141 27.03 4.83 -4.05
C PHE A 141 28.56 4.93 -3.99
N ALA A 142 29.23 4.00 -3.29
CA ALA A 142 30.69 3.98 -3.17
C ALA A 142 31.38 3.45 -4.43
N ASP A 143 30.68 2.67 -5.25
CA ASP A 143 31.18 2.13 -6.50
C ASP A 143 31.16 3.22 -7.58
N ALA A 144 32.35 3.79 -7.88
CA ALA A 144 32.52 4.84 -8.88
C ALA A 144 32.36 4.34 -10.33
N SER A 145 32.22 3.02 -10.53
CA SER A 145 31.95 2.45 -11.86
C SER A 145 30.57 2.90 -12.35
N PRO A 146 30.44 3.28 -13.64
CA PRO A 146 29.13 3.60 -14.18
C PRO A 146 28.23 2.37 -14.01
N GLN A 147 27.22 2.51 -13.16
CA GLN A 147 26.20 1.47 -12.87
C GLN A 147 25.28 1.35 -14.10
N THR A 148 25.83 1.04 -15.24
CA THR A 148 25.05 0.52 -16.35
C THR A 148 24.60 -0.89 -15.96
N PRO A 149 23.32 -1.24 -16.15
CA PRO A 149 22.94 -2.65 -16.10
C PRO A 149 23.88 -3.40 -17.03
N HIS A 150 24.55 -4.43 -16.55
CA HIS A 150 25.37 -5.31 -17.36
C HIS A 150 24.49 -6.10 -18.34
N THR A 151 23.84 -5.42 -19.27
CA THR A 151 23.20 -6.10 -20.39
C THR A 151 23.01 -5.16 -21.56
N THR A 152 24.06 -4.99 -22.33
CA THR A 152 23.95 -4.79 -23.78
C THR A 152 24.05 -6.13 -24.52
N ASN A 153 23.71 -7.24 -23.90
CA ASN A 153 23.68 -8.52 -24.60
C ASN A 153 22.23 -8.88 -24.89
N ALA A 154 21.87 -8.84 -26.16
CA ALA A 154 20.59 -9.27 -26.72
C ALA A 154 20.19 -10.73 -26.34
N GLU A 155 21.10 -11.49 -25.74
CA GLU A 155 20.87 -12.87 -25.30
C GLU A 155 20.19 -13.00 -23.94
N VAL A 156 20.19 -11.97 -23.07
CA VAL A 156 19.46 -11.98 -21.78
C VAL A 156 18.01 -11.54 -21.94
N GLN A 157 17.63 -11.00 -23.09
CA GLN A 157 16.25 -10.58 -23.38
C GLN A 157 15.21 -11.71 -23.41
N SER A 158 15.60 -12.99 -23.34
CA SER A 158 14.65 -14.09 -23.54
C SER A 158 14.12 -14.77 -22.28
N GLN A 159 14.62 -14.48 -21.07
CA GLN A 159 14.28 -15.32 -19.91
C GLN A 159 13.43 -14.69 -18.82
N SER A 160 13.19 -13.39 -18.81
CA SER A 160 12.51 -12.72 -17.70
C SER A 160 11.53 -11.64 -18.13
N GLN A 161 10.59 -11.95 -19.01
CA GLN A 161 9.52 -10.99 -19.28
C GLN A 161 8.68 -10.77 -18.02
N PRO A 162 8.30 -9.50 -17.70
CA PRO A 162 7.40 -9.20 -16.60
C PRO A 162 6.10 -9.98 -16.72
N GLN A 163 5.72 -10.68 -15.66
CA GLN A 163 4.42 -11.31 -15.56
C GLN A 163 3.44 -10.33 -14.92
N PHE A 164 2.37 -9.99 -15.62
CA PHE A 164 1.31 -9.18 -15.05
C PHE A 164 0.36 -10.02 -14.19
N ILE A 165 0.06 -9.51 -12.98
CA ILE A 165 -0.87 -10.13 -12.05
C ILE A 165 -1.94 -9.12 -11.61
N ASP A 166 -3.13 -9.61 -11.30
CA ASP A 166 -4.20 -8.82 -10.66
C ASP A 166 -4.47 -9.37 -9.26
N PRO A 167 -4.10 -8.65 -8.18
CA PRO A 167 -4.32 -9.09 -6.83
C PRO A 167 -5.77 -8.94 -6.37
N ARG A 168 -6.59 -8.14 -7.08
CA ARG A 168 -7.93 -7.74 -6.64
C ARG A 168 -8.81 -8.94 -6.34
N ARG A 169 -8.93 -9.85 -7.29
CA ARG A 169 -9.81 -11.02 -7.15
C ARG A 169 -9.43 -11.88 -5.93
N MET A 170 -8.15 -12.17 -5.78
CA MET A 170 -7.66 -12.99 -4.67
C MET A 170 -7.86 -12.30 -3.33
N TYR A 171 -7.57 -11.00 -3.26
CA TYR A 171 -7.70 -10.21 -2.04
C TYR A 171 -9.17 -10.07 -1.63
N LEU A 172 -10.07 -9.74 -2.55
CA LEU A 172 -11.51 -9.63 -2.26
C LEU A 172 -12.12 -10.98 -1.88
N SER A 173 -11.65 -12.08 -2.47
CA SER A 173 -12.06 -13.43 -2.04
C SER A 173 -11.67 -13.68 -0.59
N ARG A 174 -10.44 -13.32 -0.21
CA ARG A 174 -9.97 -13.47 1.17
C ARG A 174 -10.76 -12.60 2.15
N LEU A 175 -11.10 -11.39 1.77
CA LEU A 175 -11.94 -10.52 2.62
C LEU A 175 -13.32 -11.13 2.87
N ARG A 176 -13.94 -11.78 1.86
CA ARG A 176 -15.22 -12.49 2.03
C ARG A 176 -15.15 -13.66 3.02
N GLU A 177 -13.97 -14.26 3.19
CA GLU A 177 -13.78 -15.35 4.17
C GLU A 177 -13.64 -14.83 5.60
N ILE A 178 -13.11 -13.62 5.80
CA ILE A 178 -12.80 -13.07 7.12
C ILE A 178 -13.82 -12.07 7.63
N VAL A 179 -14.63 -11.48 6.73
CA VAL A 179 -15.67 -10.48 7.08
C VAL A 179 -17.05 -11.08 6.87
N ASP A 180 -17.91 -11.01 7.89
CA ASP A 180 -19.30 -11.40 7.78
C ASP A 180 -20.13 -10.30 7.08
N LEU A 181 -20.13 -10.36 5.75
CA LEU A 181 -20.85 -9.40 4.91
C LEU A 181 -22.37 -9.52 5.05
N ASP A 182 -22.90 -10.68 5.43
CA ASP A 182 -24.32 -10.88 5.63
C ASP A 182 -24.85 -10.12 6.85
N VAL A 183 -24.05 -10.02 7.91
CA VAL A 183 -24.39 -9.20 9.09
C VAL A 183 -24.49 -7.73 8.69
N ILE A 184 -23.51 -7.21 7.91
CA ILE A 184 -23.51 -5.83 7.44
C ILE A 184 -24.74 -5.55 6.58
N LYS A 185 -25.05 -6.45 5.64
CA LYS A 185 -26.23 -6.34 4.77
C LYS A 185 -27.54 -6.34 5.58
N LYS A 186 -27.68 -7.29 6.52
CA LYS A 186 -28.89 -7.40 7.37
C LYS A 186 -29.10 -6.20 8.27
N ALA A 187 -28.02 -5.57 8.71
CA ALA A 187 -28.09 -4.35 9.52
C ALA A 187 -28.67 -3.14 8.75
N GLY A 188 -28.73 -3.21 7.42
CA GLY A 188 -29.26 -2.13 6.59
C GLY A 188 -28.42 -0.86 6.62
N VAL A 189 -27.14 -0.97 7.01
CA VAL A 189 -26.21 0.15 7.10
C VAL A 189 -25.95 0.71 5.71
N LYS A 190 -26.02 2.04 5.57
CA LYS A 190 -25.58 2.76 4.38
C LYS A 190 -24.15 3.23 4.58
N ILE A 191 -23.32 3.09 3.57
CA ILE A 191 -21.89 3.45 3.64
C ILE A 191 -21.58 4.52 2.61
N ALA A 192 -21.03 5.65 3.05
CA ALA A 192 -20.33 6.58 2.20
C ALA A 192 -18.85 6.21 2.21
N PHE A 193 -18.22 6.08 1.05
CA PHE A 193 -16.82 5.67 0.93
C PHE A 193 -16.00 6.73 0.20
N ASP A 194 -14.87 7.08 0.75
CA ASP A 194 -13.90 8.00 0.17
C ASP A 194 -12.53 7.33 0.05
N PRO A 195 -12.13 6.86 -1.11
CA PRO A 195 -10.77 6.38 -1.36
C PRO A 195 -9.74 7.51 -1.44
N MET A 196 -10.12 8.77 -1.29
CA MET A 196 -9.25 9.94 -1.45
C MET A 196 -8.42 9.89 -2.73
N TRP A 197 -9.05 9.61 -3.88
CA TRP A 197 -8.41 9.35 -5.19
C TRP A 197 -7.33 8.27 -5.17
N GLY A 198 -7.19 7.56 -4.04
CA GLY A 198 -6.15 6.58 -3.75
C GLY A 198 -6.38 5.19 -4.36
N ALA A 199 -5.57 4.24 -3.93
CA ALA A 199 -5.57 2.86 -4.40
C ALA A 199 -6.75 2.02 -3.88
N GLY A 200 -7.51 2.53 -2.89
CA GLY A 200 -8.67 1.84 -2.31
C GLY A 200 -9.87 1.71 -3.24
N ARG A 201 -9.88 2.44 -4.37
CA ARG A 201 -10.96 2.45 -5.36
C ARG A 201 -11.23 1.07 -5.95
N GLY A 202 -12.51 0.67 -5.95
CA GLY A 202 -12.94 -0.61 -6.52
C GLY A 202 -12.51 -1.82 -5.70
N TYR A 203 -12.18 -1.63 -4.43
CA TYR A 203 -11.89 -2.71 -3.49
C TYR A 203 -12.98 -2.83 -2.43
N SER A 204 -12.91 -2.06 -1.33
CA SER A 204 -13.90 -2.17 -0.25
C SER A 204 -15.31 -1.77 -0.69
N ASP A 205 -15.42 -0.73 -1.51
CA ASP A 205 -16.68 -0.28 -2.09
C ASP A 205 -17.31 -1.34 -3.02
N ALA A 206 -16.49 -1.98 -3.87
CA ALA A 206 -16.95 -3.05 -4.75
C ALA A 206 -17.37 -4.28 -3.93
N LEU A 207 -16.59 -4.68 -2.94
CA LEU A 207 -16.90 -5.81 -2.06
C LEU A 207 -18.25 -5.64 -1.37
N LEU A 208 -18.49 -4.45 -0.82
CA LEU A 208 -19.71 -4.14 -0.10
C LEU A 208 -20.93 -4.06 -1.02
N ARG A 209 -20.79 -3.42 -2.22
CA ARG A 209 -21.86 -3.38 -3.24
C ARG A 209 -22.21 -4.79 -3.72
N ASP A 210 -21.22 -5.63 -4.02
CA ASP A 210 -21.42 -7.02 -4.44
C ASP A 210 -22.16 -7.84 -3.36
N ALA A 211 -21.94 -7.52 -2.10
CA ALA A 211 -22.67 -8.12 -0.98
C ALA A 211 -24.10 -7.58 -0.81
N GLY A 212 -24.50 -6.55 -1.57
CA GLY A 212 -25.82 -5.93 -1.52
C GLY A 212 -25.95 -4.84 -0.46
N VAL A 213 -24.83 -4.27 0.02
CA VAL A 213 -24.81 -3.10 0.90
C VAL A 213 -24.97 -1.83 0.07
N THR A 214 -25.71 -0.85 0.55
CA THR A 214 -25.84 0.45 -0.13
C THR A 214 -24.56 1.27 0.10
N VAL A 215 -23.79 1.49 -0.98
CA VAL A 215 -22.54 2.24 -0.93
C VAL A 215 -22.56 3.37 -1.96
N ALA A 216 -22.32 4.60 -1.52
CA ALA A 216 -22.00 5.73 -2.40
C ALA A 216 -20.54 6.11 -2.22
N THR A 217 -19.87 6.48 -3.30
CA THR A 217 -18.44 6.81 -3.31
C THR A 217 -18.25 8.26 -3.72
N VAL A 218 -17.33 8.95 -3.07
CA VAL A 218 -16.76 10.24 -3.51
C VAL A 218 -15.31 10.01 -3.92
N HIS A 219 -14.71 10.93 -4.67
CA HIS A 219 -13.29 10.90 -5.08
C HIS A 219 -12.83 9.55 -5.65
N ASP A 220 -13.69 8.89 -6.41
CA ASP A 220 -13.43 7.56 -6.98
C ASP A 220 -12.75 7.58 -8.36
N ALA A 221 -12.41 8.76 -8.88
CA ALA A 221 -11.59 8.92 -10.08
C ALA A 221 -10.09 8.93 -9.73
N ARG A 222 -9.24 8.60 -10.71
CA ARG A 222 -7.80 8.76 -10.52
C ARG A 222 -7.43 10.24 -10.60
N ASP A 223 -6.81 10.74 -9.55
CA ASP A 223 -6.13 12.03 -9.55
C ASP A 223 -4.75 11.86 -8.89
N VAL A 224 -3.68 12.14 -9.65
CA VAL A 224 -2.30 12.04 -9.16
C VAL A 224 -1.94 13.12 -8.15
N LEU A 225 -2.77 14.16 -8.05
CA LEU A 225 -2.64 15.27 -7.11
C LEU A 225 -3.55 15.12 -5.87
N PHE A 226 -4.36 14.06 -5.81
CA PHE A 226 -5.28 13.80 -4.69
C PHE A 226 -6.16 15.01 -4.33
N GLY A 227 -6.71 15.69 -5.35
CA GLY A 227 -7.47 16.92 -5.14
C GLY A 227 -6.64 18.11 -4.67
N GLY A 228 -5.31 18.04 -4.77
CA GLY A 228 -4.37 19.06 -4.27
C GLY A 228 -4.03 18.94 -2.79
N HIS A 229 -4.38 17.84 -2.12
CA HIS A 229 -4.19 17.63 -0.69
C HIS A 229 -3.44 16.32 -0.39
N ALA A 230 -2.95 16.19 0.84
CA ALA A 230 -2.48 14.90 1.33
C ALA A 230 -3.68 13.92 1.44
N PRO A 231 -3.59 12.72 0.86
CA PRO A 231 -4.67 11.72 1.00
C PRO A 231 -4.59 11.06 2.39
N ALA A 232 -4.95 11.82 3.43
CA ALA A 232 -4.87 11.41 4.82
C ALA A 232 -6.26 11.41 5.44
N PRO A 233 -6.83 10.27 5.84
CA PRO A 233 -8.16 10.15 6.41
C PRO A 233 -8.14 10.54 7.91
N ASP A 234 -7.75 11.77 8.19
CA ASP A 234 -7.59 12.32 9.55
C ASP A 234 -8.25 13.70 9.64
N ASP A 235 -9.08 13.89 10.64
CA ASP A 235 -9.78 15.15 10.90
C ASP A 235 -8.93 16.15 11.69
N SER A 236 -7.74 15.73 12.16
CA SER A 236 -6.83 16.57 12.94
C SER A 236 -5.95 17.48 12.08
N LEU A 237 -5.91 17.25 10.77
CA LEU A 237 -5.15 18.09 9.86
C LEU A 237 -5.89 19.42 9.66
N LEU A 238 -5.27 20.50 10.12
CA LEU A 238 -5.79 21.88 10.06
C LEU A 238 -5.98 22.42 8.63
N GLU A 239 -5.62 21.68 7.61
CA GLU A 239 -5.54 22.13 6.22
C GLU A 239 -6.66 21.59 5.32
N GLY A 240 -7.88 21.77 5.75
CA GLY A 240 -8.99 21.65 4.81
C GLY A 240 -10.01 20.53 5.10
N PRO A 241 -11.14 20.59 4.40
CA PRO A 241 -12.32 19.78 4.69
C PRO A 241 -12.24 18.40 4.03
N LEU A 242 -11.11 17.67 4.14
CA LEU A 242 -10.91 16.39 3.45
C LEU A 242 -12.05 15.38 3.68
N LEU A 243 -12.68 15.43 4.86
CA LEU A 243 -13.84 14.57 5.16
C LEU A 243 -15.19 15.29 4.95
N GLU A 244 -15.21 16.55 4.52
CA GLU A 244 -16.48 17.27 4.34
C GLU A 244 -17.28 16.74 3.16
N ASP A 245 -16.63 16.39 2.05
CA ASP A 245 -17.31 15.78 0.91
C ASP A 245 -17.89 14.41 1.28
N LEU A 246 -17.17 13.64 2.11
CA LEU A 246 -17.68 12.40 2.69
C LEU A 246 -18.91 12.66 3.57
N ARG A 247 -18.87 13.67 4.47
CA ARG A 247 -20.01 14.07 5.31
C ARG A 247 -21.19 14.58 4.47
N CYS A 248 -20.91 15.36 3.42
CA CYS A 248 -21.94 15.80 2.47
C CYS A 248 -22.63 14.60 1.83
N LYS A 249 -21.87 13.64 1.35
CA LYS A 249 -22.39 12.42 0.74
C LYS A 249 -23.24 11.61 1.74
N MET A 250 -22.81 11.50 2.99
CA MET A 250 -23.60 10.86 4.05
C MET A 250 -24.96 11.57 4.26
N ARG A 251 -24.96 12.91 4.30
CA ARG A 251 -26.21 13.70 4.42
C ARG A 251 -27.14 13.48 3.22
N GLU A 252 -26.60 13.49 1.99
CA GLU A 252 -27.37 13.22 0.76
C GLU A 252 -28.02 11.84 0.76
N MET A 253 -27.34 10.84 1.30
CA MET A 253 -27.86 9.47 1.42
C MET A 253 -28.93 9.33 2.51
N GLY A 254 -29.17 10.37 3.32
CA GLY A 254 -30.08 10.32 4.44
C GLY A 254 -29.64 9.30 5.48
N VAL A 255 -28.36 9.32 5.81
CA VAL A 255 -27.74 8.35 6.72
C VAL A 255 -28.05 8.71 8.16
N SER A 256 -29.13 8.13 8.70
CA SER A 256 -29.36 8.08 10.16
C SER A 256 -28.82 6.77 10.76
N ILE A 257 -28.63 5.75 9.94
CA ILE A 257 -27.97 4.48 10.28
C ILE A 257 -26.94 4.21 9.20
N GLY A 258 -25.70 4.61 9.45
CA GLY A 258 -24.62 4.42 8.50
C GLY A 258 -23.32 5.05 8.94
N ILE A 259 -22.29 4.81 8.17
CA ILE A 259 -20.95 5.31 8.42
C ILE A 259 -20.31 5.88 7.15
N GLY A 260 -19.42 6.84 7.35
CA GLY A 260 -18.45 7.25 6.34
C GLY A 260 -17.14 6.52 6.58
N ILE A 261 -16.52 6.04 5.51
CA ILE A 261 -15.21 5.38 5.53
C ILE A 261 -14.31 6.10 4.55
N ALA A 262 -13.14 6.54 4.99
CA ALA A 262 -12.10 7.08 4.13
C ALA A 262 -10.84 6.21 4.22
N THR A 263 -10.06 6.14 3.12
CA THR A 263 -8.77 5.46 3.10
C THR A 263 -7.68 6.37 2.55
N ASP A 264 -6.43 6.20 3.03
CA ASP A 264 -5.30 6.97 2.52
C ASP A 264 -4.85 6.52 1.11
N GLY A 265 -3.85 7.22 0.56
CA GLY A 265 -3.43 7.06 -0.84
C GLY A 265 -3.08 5.63 -1.25
N ASP A 266 -2.56 4.81 -0.35
CA ASP A 266 -2.26 3.38 -0.58
C ASP A 266 -3.20 2.43 0.18
N ALA A 267 -4.29 2.97 0.73
CA ALA A 267 -5.30 2.25 1.51
C ALA A 267 -4.72 1.39 2.66
N GLY A 268 -3.61 1.84 3.24
CA GLY A 268 -2.99 1.25 4.43
C GLY A 268 -3.57 1.77 5.74
N ARG A 269 -4.24 2.91 5.70
CA ARG A 269 -4.94 3.55 6.82
C ARG A 269 -6.38 3.81 6.47
N PHE A 270 -7.21 3.99 7.50
CA PHE A 270 -8.61 4.35 7.34
C PHE A 270 -9.05 5.36 8.40
N GLY A 271 -10.07 6.12 8.08
CA GLY A 271 -10.82 6.98 9.00
C GLY A 271 -12.30 6.63 8.97
N ILE A 272 -12.97 6.77 10.07
CA ILE A 272 -14.40 6.49 10.21
C ILE A 272 -15.13 7.74 10.67
N VAL A 273 -16.25 8.04 10.01
CA VAL A 273 -17.20 9.08 10.40
C VAL A 273 -18.50 8.42 10.76
N ASP A 274 -19.02 8.69 11.95
CA ASP A 274 -20.29 8.15 12.43
C ASP A 274 -21.49 8.81 11.72
N GLY A 275 -22.68 8.22 11.89
CA GLY A 275 -23.91 8.68 11.25
C GLY A 275 -24.31 10.12 11.55
N ASP A 276 -23.87 10.69 12.65
CA ASP A 276 -24.05 12.09 13.02
C ASP A 276 -23.00 13.05 12.44
N GLY A 277 -21.99 12.52 11.71
CA GLY A 277 -20.88 13.28 11.15
C GLY A 277 -19.65 13.40 12.05
N THR A 278 -19.68 12.77 13.24
CA THR A 278 -18.54 12.77 14.18
C THR A 278 -17.40 11.86 13.66
N PHE A 279 -16.18 12.37 13.62
CA PHE A 279 -15.00 11.55 13.32
C PHE A 279 -14.64 10.67 14.53
N LEU A 280 -14.56 9.38 14.30
CA LEU A 280 -14.18 8.41 15.34
C LEU A 280 -12.68 8.29 15.43
N GLN A 281 -12.12 8.66 16.58
CA GLN A 281 -10.70 8.58 16.82
C GLN A 281 -10.18 7.14 16.65
N PRO A 282 -9.03 6.92 15.98
CA PRO A 282 -8.51 5.58 15.71
C PRO A 282 -8.37 4.68 16.94
N ASN A 283 -8.07 5.25 18.11
CA ASN A 283 -7.96 4.50 19.36
C ASN A 283 -9.30 3.89 19.80
N TYR A 284 -10.42 4.57 19.58
CA TYR A 284 -11.74 4.00 19.86
C TYR A 284 -12.08 2.87 18.90
N ILE A 285 -11.75 3.05 17.62
CA ILE A 285 -11.96 2.00 16.61
C ILE A 285 -11.14 0.74 16.95
N LEU A 286 -9.88 0.91 17.40
CA LEU A 286 -9.05 -0.23 17.81
C LEU A 286 -9.64 -0.97 19.02
N ALA A 287 -10.17 -0.23 20.01
CA ALA A 287 -10.83 -0.83 21.16
C ALA A 287 -12.10 -1.60 20.76
N LEU A 288 -12.95 -0.99 19.91
CA LEU A 288 -14.17 -1.64 19.38
C LEU A 288 -13.85 -2.89 18.57
N LEU A 289 -12.82 -2.84 17.72
CA LEU A 289 -12.39 -4.01 16.93
C LEU A 289 -11.85 -5.12 17.82
N PHE A 290 -11.10 -4.78 18.87
CA PHE A 290 -10.61 -5.75 19.83
C PHE A 290 -11.76 -6.46 20.55
N ASP A 291 -12.69 -5.68 21.10
CA ASP A 291 -13.88 -6.20 21.81
C ASP A 291 -14.72 -7.11 20.88
N TYR A 292 -15.01 -6.62 19.67
CA TYR A 292 -15.73 -7.39 18.65
C TYR A 292 -15.05 -8.73 18.32
N LEU A 293 -13.73 -8.73 18.11
CA LEU A 293 -12.98 -9.94 17.76
C LEU A 293 -12.91 -10.92 18.95
N ALA A 294 -12.73 -10.41 20.17
CA ALA A 294 -12.75 -11.23 21.37
C ALA A 294 -14.11 -11.92 21.56
N GLU A 295 -15.19 -11.15 21.44
CA GLU A 295 -16.56 -11.64 21.64
C GLU A 295 -17.00 -12.59 20.51
N THR A 296 -16.85 -12.20 19.25
CA THR A 296 -17.41 -12.93 18.11
C THR A 296 -16.53 -14.07 17.62
N ARG A 297 -15.20 -13.99 17.81
CA ARG A 297 -14.22 -15.00 17.38
C ARG A 297 -13.72 -15.86 18.55
N GLY A 298 -14.07 -15.53 19.78
CA GLY A 298 -13.59 -16.22 20.98
C GLY A 298 -12.06 -16.12 21.13
N TRP A 299 -11.43 -15.06 20.62
CA TRP A 299 -10.00 -14.87 20.74
C TRP A 299 -9.62 -14.48 22.16
N THR A 300 -8.73 -15.28 22.77
CA THR A 300 -8.27 -15.10 24.15
C THR A 300 -6.80 -14.69 24.24
N ASN A 301 -6.14 -14.49 23.10
CA ASN A 301 -4.75 -14.09 23.05
C ASN A 301 -4.58 -12.63 23.50
N GLY A 302 -3.39 -12.30 24.01
CA GLY A 302 -3.04 -10.92 24.33
C GLY A 302 -2.94 -10.05 23.08
N VAL A 303 -3.09 -8.73 23.27
CA VAL A 303 -2.97 -7.71 22.22
C VAL A 303 -1.63 -7.01 22.32
N GLY A 304 -0.88 -6.99 21.21
CA GLY A 304 0.30 -6.14 21.08
C GLY A 304 -0.11 -4.72 20.69
N LYS A 305 0.35 -3.73 21.43
CA LYS A 305 0.10 -2.31 21.14
C LYS A 305 1.36 -1.46 21.27
N SER A 306 1.37 -0.31 20.61
CA SER A 306 2.41 0.70 20.82
C SER A 306 2.09 1.59 22.02
N VAL A 307 3.08 2.37 22.47
CA VAL A 307 2.93 3.30 23.60
C VAL A 307 1.90 4.40 23.33
N VAL A 308 1.71 4.77 22.07
CA VAL A 308 0.75 5.82 21.67
C VAL A 308 -0.69 5.31 21.50
N THR A 309 -0.87 4.00 21.59
CA THR A 309 -2.21 3.40 21.54
C THR A 309 -2.90 3.50 22.89
N THR A 310 -4.23 3.64 22.89
CA THR A 310 -5.06 3.71 24.12
C THR A 310 -4.82 2.54 25.09
N ASN A 311 -5.15 2.77 26.35
CA ASN A 311 -5.23 1.74 27.40
C ASN A 311 -6.69 1.30 27.69
N LEU A 312 -7.63 1.74 26.85
CA LEU A 312 -9.04 1.32 26.97
C LEU A 312 -9.18 -0.20 26.81
#